data_755724a950ff715b82e2a0ee30d7a52b
#
_entry.id   755724a950ff715b82e2a0ee30d7a52b
#
_cell.length_a   1.000
_cell.length_b   1.000
_cell.length_c   1.000
_cell.angle_alpha   90.00
_cell.angle_beta   90.00
_cell.angle_gamma   90.00
#
_symmetry.space_group_name_H-M   'P 1'
#
loop_
_entity.id
_entity.type
_entity.pdbx_description
1 polymer ?
#
loop_
_entity_poly.entity_id
_entity_poly.type
_entity_poly.pdbx_seq_one_letter_code
_entity_poly.pdbx_strand_id
1 'polypeptide(L)'
;GGVMIVSALLGIFLFNPLEVGGCRFFMENSEYQPTVGRLGYAFQKGMYGKTVLTIFLRKLFIGLWSLLLIVPGIVKAYEYRMVPYLLADDPNMTRQDAFRLSKELMYGQKWNTFVLDLSFLGWSLLSLCTCGLLAIFYVNPYVQATNAELFLELKREYFASRQNAYPSM
;
A
#
# COMPACT_ATOMS: atom_id res chain seq x y z
N GLY A 1 7.64 -29.57 7.01
CA GLY A 1 8.29 -28.29 7.36
C GLY A 1 8.86 -27.53 6.16
N GLY A 2 9.51 -28.22 5.20
CA GLY A 2 10.18 -27.54 4.06
C GLY A 2 9.24 -26.79 3.13
N VAL A 3 8.06 -27.31 2.84
CA VAL A 3 7.08 -26.67 1.95
C VAL A 3 6.59 -25.32 2.53
N MET A 4 6.38 -25.23 3.84
CA MET A 4 5.96 -23.97 4.48
C MET A 4 7.04 -22.91 4.43
N ILE A 5 8.31 -23.30 4.58
CA ILE A 5 9.45 -22.37 4.48
C ILE A 5 9.60 -21.87 3.05
N VAL A 6 9.51 -22.74 2.06
CA VAL A 6 9.58 -22.36 0.63
C VAL A 6 8.43 -21.45 0.25
N SER A 7 7.19 -21.72 0.70
CA SER A 7 6.04 -20.85 0.46
C SER A 7 6.19 -19.48 1.12
N ALA A 8 6.74 -19.42 2.34
CA ALA A 8 7.02 -18.17 3.03
C ALA A 8 8.08 -17.34 2.31
N LEU A 9 9.16 -17.98 1.84
CA LEU A 9 10.21 -17.32 1.07
C LEU A 9 9.68 -16.80 -0.27
N LEU A 10 8.91 -17.58 -1.01
CA LEU A 10 8.24 -17.13 -2.22
C LEU A 10 7.30 -15.96 -1.94
N GLY A 11 6.56 -16.00 -0.82
CA GLY A 11 5.73 -14.91 -0.38
C GLY A 11 6.51 -13.60 -0.19
N ILE A 12 7.64 -13.66 0.49
CA ILE A 12 8.46 -12.47 0.78
C ILE A 12 9.14 -11.95 -0.50
N PHE A 13 9.76 -12.83 -1.29
CA PHE A 13 10.60 -12.42 -2.41
C PHE A 13 9.83 -12.12 -3.70
N LEU A 14 8.65 -12.73 -3.89
CA LEU A 14 7.85 -12.55 -5.09
C LEU A 14 6.67 -11.58 -4.87
N PHE A 15 5.87 -11.80 -3.81
CA PHE A 15 4.66 -11.00 -3.61
C PHE A 15 4.93 -9.59 -3.08
N ASN A 16 5.99 -9.36 -2.29
CA ASN A 16 6.30 -8.02 -1.81
C ASN A 16 6.67 -7.02 -2.93
N PRO A 17 7.56 -7.35 -3.88
CA PRO A 17 7.81 -6.47 -5.03
C PRO A 17 6.58 -6.32 -5.93
N LEU A 18 5.79 -7.38 -6.09
CA LEU A 18 4.57 -7.35 -6.90
C LEU A 18 3.51 -6.41 -6.29
N GLU A 19 3.43 -6.32 -4.96
CA GLU A 19 2.57 -5.37 -4.26
C GLU A 19 2.89 -3.93 -4.67
N VAL A 20 4.16 -3.55 -4.69
CA VAL A 20 4.60 -2.20 -5.12
C VAL A 20 4.39 -1.97 -6.61
N GLY A 21 4.66 -2.98 -7.45
CA GLY A 21 4.35 -2.93 -8.88
C GLY A 21 2.85 -2.75 -9.15
N GLY A 22 2.00 -3.42 -8.38
CA GLY A 22 0.55 -3.24 -8.43
C GLY A 22 0.13 -1.83 -8.04
N CYS A 23 0.68 -1.27 -6.96
CA CYS A 23 0.42 0.11 -6.57
C CYS A 23 0.80 1.10 -7.70
N ARG A 24 1.95 0.89 -8.34
CA ARG A 24 2.39 1.70 -9.48
C ARG A 24 1.42 1.61 -10.66
N PHE A 25 0.99 0.39 -11.01
CA PHE A 25 0.02 0.17 -12.08
C PHE A 25 -1.29 0.92 -11.83
N PHE A 26 -1.86 0.84 -10.62
CA PHE A 26 -3.10 1.52 -10.29
C PHE A 26 -2.95 3.05 -10.19
N MET A 27 -1.80 3.56 -9.74
CA MET A 27 -1.52 5.01 -9.76
C MET A 27 -1.43 5.54 -11.20
N GLU A 28 -0.72 4.84 -12.09
CA GLU A 28 -0.64 5.24 -13.48
C GLU A 28 -1.97 5.09 -14.23
N ASN A 29 -2.81 4.13 -13.83
CA ASN A 29 -4.17 3.97 -14.39
C ASN A 29 -5.09 5.15 -14.07
N SER A 30 -4.85 5.84 -12.96
CA SER A 30 -5.61 7.04 -12.57
C SER A 30 -5.25 8.26 -13.47
N GLU A 31 -4.03 8.33 -13.99
CA GLU A 31 -3.55 9.49 -14.74
C GLU A 31 -3.35 9.20 -16.25
N TYR A 32 -2.97 7.95 -16.61
CA TYR A 32 -2.62 7.55 -17.97
C TYR A 32 -3.05 6.10 -18.25
N GLN A 33 -3.01 5.67 -19.53
CA GLN A 33 -3.24 4.27 -19.88
C GLN A 33 -2.01 3.41 -19.52
N PRO A 34 -2.09 2.51 -18.53
CA PRO A 34 -0.95 1.77 -18.05
C PRO A 34 -0.62 0.59 -18.97
N THR A 35 0.66 0.25 -19.03
CA THR A 35 1.11 -1.02 -19.62
C THR A 35 1.31 -2.07 -18.53
N VAL A 36 0.91 -3.31 -18.81
CA VAL A 36 1.03 -4.46 -17.87
C VAL A 36 2.50 -4.67 -17.42
N GLY A 37 3.47 -4.25 -18.23
CA GLY A 37 4.89 -4.29 -17.88
C GLY A 37 5.26 -3.50 -16.61
N ARG A 38 4.43 -2.57 -16.17
CA ARG A 38 4.63 -1.80 -14.94
C ARG A 38 4.49 -2.64 -13.66
N LEU A 39 3.82 -3.78 -13.71
CA LEU A 39 3.78 -4.73 -12.59
C LEU A 39 5.18 -5.25 -12.22
N GLY A 40 6.09 -5.35 -13.19
CA GLY A 40 7.48 -5.73 -12.98
C GLY A 40 8.41 -4.61 -12.49
N TYR A 41 7.91 -3.41 -12.27
CA TYR A 41 8.69 -2.24 -11.90
C TYR A 41 9.62 -2.44 -10.70
N ALA A 42 9.12 -3.04 -9.63
CA ALA A 42 9.86 -3.28 -8.40
C ALA A 42 10.93 -4.40 -8.51
N PHE A 43 10.95 -5.16 -9.62
CA PHE A 43 11.98 -6.18 -9.90
C PHE A 43 13.23 -5.60 -10.59
N GLN A 44 13.27 -4.31 -10.89
CA GLN A 44 14.42 -3.68 -11.54
C GLN A 44 15.66 -3.71 -10.64
N LYS A 45 16.82 -3.90 -11.26
CA LYS A 45 18.12 -3.96 -10.56
C LYS A 45 18.35 -2.70 -9.71
N GLY A 46 18.72 -2.89 -8.45
CA GLY A 46 19.01 -1.82 -7.48
C GLY A 46 17.85 -1.44 -6.56
N MET A 47 16.59 -1.67 -6.94
CA MET A 47 15.41 -1.36 -6.12
C MET A 47 14.84 -2.58 -5.39
N TYR A 48 15.02 -3.78 -5.96
CA TYR A 48 14.44 -5.01 -5.47
C TYR A 48 14.69 -5.27 -3.99
N GLY A 49 15.96 -5.24 -3.55
CA GLY A 49 16.31 -5.52 -2.16
C GLY A 49 15.76 -4.50 -1.17
N LYS A 50 15.78 -3.21 -1.52
CA LYS A 50 15.19 -2.14 -0.70
C LYS A 50 13.68 -2.33 -0.57
N THR A 51 13.00 -2.59 -1.68
CA THR A 51 11.55 -2.80 -1.73
C THR A 51 11.13 -4.00 -0.91
N VAL A 52 11.76 -5.17 -1.13
CA VAL A 52 11.47 -6.41 -0.39
C VAL A 52 11.64 -6.18 1.12
N LEU A 53 12.77 -5.58 1.53
CA LEU A 53 13.07 -5.37 2.95
C LEU A 53 12.11 -4.36 3.59
N THR A 54 11.75 -3.27 2.89
CA THR A 54 10.83 -2.27 3.42
C THR A 54 9.42 -2.83 3.61
N ILE A 55 8.89 -3.56 2.61
CA ILE A 55 7.58 -4.19 2.71
C ILE A 55 7.57 -5.32 3.75
N PHE A 56 8.64 -6.09 3.86
CA PHE A 56 8.79 -7.11 4.91
C PHE A 56 8.76 -6.48 6.30
N LEU A 57 9.56 -5.43 6.55
CA LEU A 57 9.57 -4.71 7.82
C LEU A 57 8.21 -4.08 8.15
N ARG A 58 7.53 -3.50 7.15
CA ARG A 58 6.16 -3.00 7.30
C ARG A 58 5.23 -4.10 7.84
N LYS A 59 5.21 -5.26 7.18
CA LYS A 59 4.38 -6.41 7.57
C LYS A 59 4.77 -6.96 8.96
N LEU A 60 6.07 -7.01 9.24
CA LEU A 60 6.59 -7.45 10.54
C LEU A 60 6.16 -6.50 11.68
N PHE A 61 6.30 -5.19 11.50
CA PHE A 61 5.88 -4.21 12.52
C PHE A 61 4.38 -4.27 12.78
N ILE A 62 3.56 -4.33 11.72
CA ILE A 62 2.10 -4.47 11.86
C ILE A 62 1.76 -5.77 12.61
N GLY A 63 2.38 -6.88 12.24
CA GLY A 63 2.15 -8.18 12.87
C GLY A 63 2.55 -8.19 14.35
N LEU A 64 3.70 -7.60 14.70
CA LEU A 64 4.16 -7.50 16.08
C LEU A 64 3.22 -6.66 16.95
N TRP A 65 2.76 -5.53 16.43
CA TRP A 65 1.78 -4.69 17.13
C TRP A 65 0.41 -5.36 17.25
N SER A 66 0.00 -6.11 16.23
CA SER A 66 -1.25 -6.88 16.26
C SER A 66 -1.20 -8.03 17.26
N LEU A 67 -0.03 -8.64 17.46
CA LEU A 67 0.18 -9.68 18.46
C LEU A 67 0.10 -9.13 19.89
N LEU A 68 0.61 -7.90 20.09
CA LEU A 68 0.64 -7.27 21.41
C LEU A 68 -0.76 -6.80 21.86
N LEU A 69 -1.49 -6.14 20.96
CA LEU A 69 -2.86 -5.65 21.18
C LEU A 69 -3.51 -5.40 19.82
N ILE A 70 -4.72 -5.92 19.61
CA ILE A 70 -5.44 -5.81 18.32
C ILE A 70 -5.64 -4.34 17.90
N VAL A 71 -6.03 -3.47 18.82
CA VAL A 71 -6.33 -2.05 18.53
C VAL A 71 -5.10 -1.29 18.02
N PRO A 72 -3.94 -1.26 18.72
CA PRO A 72 -2.75 -0.58 18.19
C PRO A 72 -2.22 -1.23 16.91
N GLY A 73 -2.42 -2.52 16.70
CA GLY A 73 -2.09 -3.20 15.44
C GLY A 73 -2.86 -2.62 14.26
N ILE A 74 -4.16 -2.42 14.41
CA ILE A 74 -5.02 -1.79 13.39
C ILE A 74 -4.55 -0.35 13.12
N VAL A 75 -4.32 0.45 14.15
CA VAL A 75 -3.83 1.83 14.00
C VAL A 75 -2.51 1.87 13.22
N LYS A 76 -1.57 0.96 13.52
CA LYS A 76 -0.29 0.86 12.79
C LYS A 76 -0.45 0.37 11.35
N ALA A 77 -1.41 -0.51 11.09
CA ALA A 77 -1.73 -0.93 9.73
C ALA A 77 -2.15 0.28 8.85
N TYR A 78 -2.99 1.16 9.39
CA TYR A 78 -3.38 2.39 8.71
C TYR A 78 -2.21 3.39 8.58
N GLU A 79 -1.38 3.58 9.60
CA GLU A 79 -0.20 4.45 9.53
C GLU A 79 0.77 4.05 8.40
N TYR A 80 0.95 2.76 8.16
CA TYR A 80 1.89 2.24 7.16
C TYR A 80 1.23 1.82 5.85
N ARG A 81 -0.04 2.18 5.65
CA ARG A 81 -0.81 1.81 4.46
C ARG A 81 -0.20 2.37 3.18
N MET A 82 0.32 3.60 3.22
CA MET A 82 0.85 4.31 2.06
C MET A 82 2.30 3.94 1.69
N VAL A 83 3.00 3.15 2.50
CA VAL A 83 4.39 2.74 2.22
C VAL A 83 4.59 2.11 0.84
N PRO A 84 3.79 1.14 0.37
CA PRO A 84 3.98 0.55 -0.96
C PRO A 84 3.76 1.56 -2.09
N TYR A 85 2.85 2.52 -1.93
CA TYR A 85 2.59 3.58 -2.91
C TYR A 85 3.76 4.58 -2.96
N LEU A 86 4.34 4.95 -1.82
CA LEU A 86 5.52 5.81 -1.74
C LEU A 86 6.74 5.18 -2.41
N LEU A 87 6.97 3.88 -2.21
CA LEU A 87 8.04 3.15 -2.88
C LEU A 87 7.78 2.97 -4.38
N ALA A 88 6.51 2.92 -4.79
CA ALA A 88 6.13 2.87 -6.19
C ALA A 88 6.33 4.23 -6.88
N ASP A 89 6.13 5.33 -6.16
CA ASP A 89 6.27 6.69 -6.64
C ASP A 89 7.75 7.11 -6.72
N ASP A 90 8.51 6.91 -5.63
CA ASP A 90 9.96 7.17 -5.59
C ASP A 90 10.75 5.95 -5.10
N PRO A 91 11.35 5.18 -6.03
CA PRO A 91 12.12 3.99 -5.71
C PRO A 91 13.43 4.28 -4.98
N ASN A 92 13.93 5.51 -5.02
CA ASN A 92 15.15 5.92 -4.34
C ASN A 92 14.92 6.35 -2.89
N MET A 93 13.67 6.51 -2.48
CA MET A 93 13.29 6.89 -1.12
C MET A 93 13.91 5.96 -0.07
N THR A 94 14.42 6.53 1.03
CA THR A 94 14.93 5.71 2.12
C THR A 94 13.79 5.04 2.88
N ARG A 95 14.05 3.88 3.50
CA ARG A 95 13.03 3.20 4.31
C ARG A 95 12.47 4.10 5.41
N GLN A 96 13.35 4.83 6.11
CA GLN A 96 12.96 5.72 7.20
C GLN A 96 12.04 6.83 6.71
N ASP A 97 12.32 7.41 5.55
CA ASP A 97 11.49 8.44 4.95
C ASP A 97 10.15 7.88 4.49
N ALA A 98 10.11 6.68 3.90
CA ALA A 98 8.87 6.03 3.51
C ALA A 98 7.94 5.79 4.71
N PHE A 99 8.45 5.29 5.83
CA PHE A 99 7.66 5.10 7.05
C PHE A 99 7.23 6.43 7.67
N ARG A 100 8.11 7.41 7.74
CA ARG A 100 7.81 8.74 8.27
C ARG A 100 6.74 9.43 7.44
N LEU A 101 6.93 9.49 6.14
CA LEU A 101 6.01 10.15 5.23
C LEU A 101 4.65 9.46 5.18
N SER A 102 4.61 8.12 5.19
CA SER A 102 3.35 7.36 5.29
C SER A 102 2.56 7.73 6.55
N LYS A 103 3.25 7.85 7.69
CA LYS A 103 2.64 8.26 8.96
C LYS A 103 2.12 9.71 8.91
N GLU A 104 2.88 10.62 8.29
CA GLU A 104 2.47 12.01 8.10
C GLU A 104 1.26 12.14 7.18
N LEU A 105 1.24 11.46 6.04
CA LEU A 105 0.12 11.43 5.10
C LEU A 105 -1.16 10.87 5.73
N MET A 106 -1.05 9.84 6.57
CA MET A 106 -2.19 9.23 7.24
C MET A 106 -2.59 9.93 8.54
N TYR A 107 -1.89 11.01 8.92
CA TYR A 107 -2.23 11.77 10.10
C TYR A 107 -3.58 12.50 9.90
N GLY A 108 -4.52 12.25 10.79
CA GLY A 108 -5.89 12.78 10.70
C GLY A 108 -6.81 12.03 9.74
N GLN A 109 -6.29 11.24 8.80
CA GLN A 109 -7.09 10.55 7.76
C GLN A 109 -7.42 9.08 8.08
N LYS A 110 -6.92 8.56 9.22
CA LYS A 110 -7.13 7.15 9.60
C LYS A 110 -8.61 6.78 9.73
N TRP A 111 -9.41 7.68 10.29
CA TRP A 111 -10.84 7.46 10.47
C TRP A 111 -11.59 7.45 9.13
N ASN A 112 -11.30 8.41 8.26
CA ASN A 112 -11.89 8.49 6.93
C ASN A 112 -11.56 7.24 6.10
N THR A 113 -10.31 6.78 6.18
CA THR A 113 -9.85 5.56 5.51
C THR A 113 -10.51 4.31 6.10
N PHE A 114 -10.73 4.26 7.42
CA PHE A 114 -11.46 3.17 8.07
C PHE A 114 -12.92 3.12 7.60
N VAL A 115 -13.60 4.27 7.50
CA VAL A 115 -14.97 4.35 6.97
C VAL A 115 -15.03 3.90 5.51
N LEU A 116 -14.04 4.26 4.71
CA LEU A 116 -13.89 3.79 3.34
C LEU A 116 -13.79 2.25 3.28
N ASP A 117 -12.93 1.66 4.11
CA ASP A 117 -12.79 0.20 4.19
C ASP A 117 -14.07 -0.48 4.67
N LEU A 118 -14.79 0.13 5.60
CA LEU A 118 -16.09 -0.37 6.07
C LEU A 118 -17.13 -0.39 4.94
N SER A 119 -17.09 0.60 4.05
CA SER A 119 -17.93 0.61 2.85
C SER A 119 -17.63 -0.58 1.93
N PHE A 120 -16.37 -1.00 1.81
CA PHE A 120 -16.00 -2.19 1.04
C PHE A 120 -16.34 -3.51 1.72
N LEU A 121 -16.57 -3.50 3.04
CA LEU A 121 -16.95 -4.71 3.77
C LEU A 121 -18.25 -5.31 3.25
N GLY A 122 -19.23 -4.47 2.90
CA GLY A 122 -20.49 -4.91 2.28
C GLY A 122 -20.28 -5.65 0.95
N TRP A 123 -19.40 -5.13 0.11
CA TRP A 123 -19.02 -5.77 -1.15
C TRP A 123 -18.24 -7.07 -0.94
N SER A 124 -17.40 -7.12 0.10
CA SER A 124 -16.66 -8.33 0.47
C SER A 124 -17.59 -9.45 0.96
N LEU A 125 -18.64 -9.10 1.73
CA LEU A 125 -19.65 -10.05 2.17
C LEU A 125 -20.48 -10.58 0.97
N LEU A 126 -20.83 -9.71 0.01
CA LEU A 126 -21.50 -10.11 -1.21
C LEU A 126 -20.63 -11.06 -2.05
N SER A 127 -19.31 -10.84 -2.06
CA SER A 127 -18.35 -11.71 -2.74
C SER A 127 -18.30 -13.11 -2.15
N LEU A 128 -18.58 -13.26 -0.86
CA LEU A 128 -18.65 -14.57 -0.20
C LEU A 128 -19.81 -15.41 -0.76
N CYS A 129 -20.94 -14.77 -1.07
CA CYS A 129 -22.10 -15.44 -1.68
C CYS A 129 -21.82 -15.91 -3.12
N THR A 130 -20.87 -15.31 -3.82
CA THR A 130 -20.50 -15.63 -5.22
C THR A 130 -19.24 -16.49 -5.32
N CYS A 131 -18.92 -17.29 -4.28
CA CYS A 131 -17.72 -18.13 -4.20
C CYS A 131 -16.40 -17.36 -4.47
N GLY A 132 -16.35 -16.07 -4.14
CA GLY A 132 -15.14 -15.24 -4.28
C GLY A 132 -14.84 -14.72 -5.68
N LEU A 133 -15.60 -15.10 -6.72
CA LEU A 133 -15.39 -14.62 -8.09
C LEU A 133 -15.53 -13.10 -8.19
N LEU A 134 -16.54 -12.54 -7.52
CA LEU A 134 -16.77 -11.10 -7.48
C LEU A 134 -15.58 -10.37 -6.80
N ALA A 135 -14.96 -10.97 -5.78
CA ALA A 135 -13.81 -10.39 -5.11
C ALA A 135 -12.61 -10.27 -6.05
N ILE A 136 -12.32 -11.30 -6.83
CA ILE A 136 -11.12 -11.34 -7.70
C ILE A 136 -11.28 -10.37 -8.87
N PHE A 137 -12.41 -10.38 -9.56
CA PHE A 137 -12.58 -9.64 -10.81
C PHE A 137 -13.08 -8.21 -10.64
N TYR A 138 -13.78 -7.91 -9.55
CA TYR A 138 -14.42 -6.62 -9.35
C TYR A 138 -13.98 -5.90 -8.08
N VAL A 139 -14.07 -6.53 -6.90
CA VAL A 139 -13.82 -5.85 -5.62
C VAL A 139 -12.33 -5.51 -5.46
N ASN A 140 -11.43 -6.45 -5.71
CA ASN A 140 -9.99 -6.22 -5.53
C ASN A 140 -9.44 -5.12 -6.46
N PRO A 141 -9.69 -5.11 -7.78
CA PRO A 141 -9.20 -4.03 -8.63
C PRO A 141 -9.82 -2.68 -8.27
N TYR A 142 -11.10 -2.65 -7.87
CA TYR A 142 -11.75 -1.42 -7.43
C TYR A 142 -11.16 -0.86 -6.14
N VAL A 143 -10.91 -1.70 -5.14
CA VAL A 143 -10.26 -1.31 -3.88
C VAL A 143 -8.83 -0.80 -4.13
N GLN A 144 -8.08 -1.46 -5.01
CA GLN A 144 -6.71 -1.03 -5.34
C GLN A 144 -6.69 0.31 -6.08
N ALA A 145 -7.60 0.52 -7.01
CA ALA A 145 -7.74 1.79 -7.71
C ALA A 145 -8.11 2.93 -6.74
N THR A 146 -9.07 2.71 -5.85
CA THR A 146 -9.48 3.69 -4.82
C THR A 146 -8.32 4.03 -3.87
N ASN A 147 -7.52 3.04 -3.46
CA ASN A 147 -6.35 3.29 -2.63
C ASN A 147 -5.26 4.10 -3.36
N ALA A 148 -5.08 3.88 -4.66
CA ALA A 148 -4.14 4.64 -5.46
C ALA A 148 -4.59 6.11 -5.58
N GLU A 149 -5.87 6.35 -5.83
CA GLU A 149 -6.44 7.71 -5.85
C GLU A 149 -6.34 8.40 -4.49
N LEU A 150 -6.66 7.67 -3.40
CA LEU A 150 -6.50 8.18 -2.04
C LEU A 150 -5.04 8.61 -1.77
N PHE A 151 -4.06 7.80 -2.20
CA PHE A 151 -2.66 8.17 -2.06
C PHE A 151 -2.31 9.46 -2.83
N LEU A 152 -2.76 9.58 -4.07
CA LEU A 152 -2.49 10.76 -4.89
C LEU A 152 -3.12 12.02 -4.29
N GLU A 153 -4.34 11.92 -3.75
CA GLU A 153 -5.01 13.04 -3.10
C GLU A 153 -4.29 13.46 -1.81
N LEU A 154 -3.98 12.52 -0.92
CA LEU A 154 -3.22 12.78 0.31
C LEU A 154 -1.85 13.41 0.01
N LYS A 155 -1.19 12.96 -1.05
CA LYS A 155 0.08 13.52 -1.50
C LYS A 155 -0.10 14.98 -1.97
N ARG A 156 -1.14 15.28 -2.76
CA ARG A 156 -1.46 16.64 -3.21
C ARG A 156 -1.74 17.57 -2.03
N GLU A 157 -2.59 17.16 -1.09
CA GLU A 157 -2.92 17.94 0.11
C GLU A 157 -1.68 18.22 0.96
N TYR A 158 -0.82 17.23 1.15
CA TYR A 158 0.41 17.35 1.94
C TYR A 158 1.38 18.38 1.34
N PHE A 159 1.62 18.34 0.04
CA PHE A 159 2.50 19.30 -0.62
C PHE A 159 1.86 20.69 -0.72
N ALA A 160 0.55 20.80 -0.97
CA ALA A 160 -0.15 22.08 -0.98
C ALA A 160 -0.12 22.75 0.39
N SER A 161 -0.30 22.00 1.49
CA SER A 161 -0.21 22.56 2.85
C SER A 161 1.19 23.06 3.18
N ARG A 162 2.24 22.38 2.72
CA ARG A 162 3.63 22.85 2.89
C ARG A 162 3.96 24.07 2.05
N GLN A 163 3.47 24.14 0.84
CA GLN A 163 3.67 25.30 -0.04
C GLN A 163 3.00 26.56 0.55
N ASN A 164 1.81 26.42 1.15
CA ASN A 164 1.13 27.51 1.84
C ASN A 164 1.82 27.89 3.17
N ALA A 165 2.47 26.96 3.84
CA ALA A 165 3.22 27.23 5.08
C ALA A 165 4.56 27.95 4.84
N TYR A 166 5.14 27.80 3.64
CA TYR A 166 6.38 28.45 3.22
C TYR A 166 6.18 29.06 1.83
N PRO A 167 5.41 30.16 1.70
CA PRO A 167 5.37 30.92 0.45
C PRO A 167 6.81 31.36 0.16
N SER A 168 7.30 31.02 -1.03
CA SER A 168 8.64 31.43 -1.49
C SER A 168 8.81 32.92 -1.29
N MET A 169 9.76 33.30 -0.42
CA MET A 169 10.26 34.69 -0.35
C MET A 169 10.87 35.11 -1.69
#